data_88a5262e11791fc727664226ca5628f0
#
_entry.id   88a5262e11791fc727664226ca5628f0
#
_cell.length_a   1.000
_cell.length_b   1.000
_cell.length_c   1.000
_cell.angle_alpha   90.00
_cell.angle_beta   90.00
_cell.angle_gamma   90.00
#
_symmetry.space_group_name_H-M   'P 1'
#
loop_
_entity.id
_entity.type
_entity.pdbx_description
1 polymer ?
#
loop_
_entity_poly.entity_id
_entity_poly.type
_entity_poly.pdbx_seq_one_letter_code
_entity_poly.pdbx_strand_id
1 'polypeptide(L)'
;MNLDIIAYEQIKVAENQWLDEYEEPLEDGGFDFWVNPDFPNRANGIIPDKIYVAADTYRFRAGSYSSYNYFRERLALVAGWENIQECWNANSGCLWELINFSDREGTLDTEVCQKLLKDIQSIKTPTSIVSQDDECFWSKFNDWVKALEFASDNGAISFR
;
A
#
# COMPACT_ATOMS: atom_id res chain seq x y z
N MET A 1 18.10 -0.50 -4.82
CA MET A 1 17.04 0.43 -4.46
C MET A 1 15.95 -0.31 -3.71
N ASN A 2 15.46 0.29 -2.66
CA ASN A 2 14.47 -0.34 -1.77
C ASN A 2 13.17 0.44 -1.80
N LEU A 3 12.09 -0.30 -1.64
CA LEU A 3 10.74 0.25 -1.55
C LEU A 3 10.34 0.40 -0.09
N ASP A 4 10.05 1.61 0.33
CA ASP A 4 9.52 1.90 1.65
C ASP A 4 8.02 2.09 1.57
N ILE A 5 7.31 1.50 2.51
CA ILE A 5 5.85 1.57 2.63
C ILE A 5 5.52 2.34 3.90
N ILE A 6 4.68 3.36 3.77
CA ILE A 6 4.21 4.15 4.89
C ILE A 6 2.69 4.12 4.89
N ALA A 7 2.11 3.56 5.93
CA ALA A 7 0.67 3.61 6.17
C ALA A 7 0.35 4.74 7.13
N TYR A 8 -0.68 5.50 6.81
CA TYR A 8 -1.16 6.63 7.61
C TYR A 8 -2.59 6.34 8.06
N GLU A 9 -2.91 6.67 9.30
CA GLU A 9 -4.30 6.64 9.78
C GLU A 9 -4.82 8.04 10.04
N GLN A 10 -6.12 8.22 9.86
CA GLN A 10 -6.83 9.47 10.14
C GLN A 10 -6.13 10.68 9.52
N ILE A 11 -6.00 10.64 8.20
CA ILE A 11 -5.41 11.73 7.43
C ILE A 11 -6.43 12.86 7.26
N LYS A 12 -5.91 14.08 7.20
CA LYS A 12 -6.69 15.27 6.84
C LYS A 12 -5.79 16.26 6.13
N VAL A 13 -6.40 17.10 5.30
CA VAL A 13 -5.69 18.22 4.67
C VAL A 13 -5.24 19.17 5.79
N ALA A 14 -3.96 19.52 5.80
CA ALA A 14 -3.41 20.43 6.79
C ALA A 14 -4.01 21.84 6.62
N GLU A 15 -4.21 22.55 7.73
CA GLU A 15 -4.69 23.93 7.69
C GLU A 15 -3.65 24.85 7.05
N ASN A 16 -2.37 24.63 7.37
CA ASN A 16 -1.26 25.38 6.79
C ASN A 16 -0.72 24.64 5.56
N GLN A 17 -0.90 25.24 4.38
CA GLN A 17 -0.44 24.70 3.10
C GLN A 17 0.86 25.33 2.61
N TRP A 18 1.53 26.14 3.44
CA TRP A 18 2.75 26.84 3.04
C TRP A 18 3.97 25.92 3.13
N LEU A 19 4.92 26.19 2.24
CA LEU A 19 6.21 25.51 2.20
C LEU A 19 7.30 26.51 2.66
N ASP A 20 8.40 25.99 3.17
CA ASP A 20 9.59 26.77 3.48
C ASP A 20 10.47 26.99 2.23
N GLU A 21 11.66 27.59 2.42
CA GLU A 21 12.61 27.85 1.34
C GLU A 21 13.20 26.56 0.69
N TYR A 22 13.02 25.42 1.35
CA TYR A 22 13.47 24.11 0.86
C TYR A 22 12.32 23.27 0.29
N GLU A 23 11.15 23.89 0.08
CA GLU A 23 9.93 23.24 -0.39
C GLU A 23 9.38 22.19 0.60
N GLU A 24 9.72 22.32 1.89
CA GLU A 24 9.18 21.46 2.93
C GLU A 24 7.98 22.10 3.62
N PRO A 25 6.97 21.30 4.03
CA PRO A 25 5.79 21.84 4.72
C PRO A 25 6.13 22.57 6.00
N LEU A 26 5.56 23.76 6.16
CA LEU A 26 5.64 24.50 7.44
C LEU A 26 4.80 23.83 8.52
N GLU A 27 3.73 23.13 8.15
CA GLU A 27 2.91 22.36 9.08
C GLU A 27 3.73 21.24 9.69
N ASP A 28 3.82 21.17 11.01
CA ASP A 28 4.55 20.13 11.72
C ASP A 28 3.95 18.74 11.39
N GLY A 29 4.83 17.84 10.94
CA GLY A 29 4.41 16.51 10.50
C GLY A 29 3.68 16.48 9.17
N GLY A 30 3.69 17.57 8.41
CA GLY A 30 3.05 17.64 7.11
C GLY A 30 3.76 16.81 6.04
N PHE A 31 2.98 16.26 5.13
CA PHE A 31 3.47 15.45 4.00
C PHE A 31 2.48 15.55 2.83
N ASP A 32 2.92 15.14 1.67
CA ASP A 32 2.07 15.04 0.50
C ASP A 32 1.99 13.60 0.00
N PHE A 33 0.98 13.35 -0.85
CA PHE A 33 0.82 12.07 -1.52
C PHE A 33 1.05 12.25 -3.02
N TRP A 34 1.82 11.36 -3.61
CA TRP A 34 1.93 11.28 -5.06
C TRP A 34 0.96 10.24 -5.61
N VAL A 35 0.08 10.68 -6.49
CA VAL A 35 -0.89 9.82 -7.15
C VAL A 35 -0.30 9.33 -8.48
N ASN A 36 -0.12 8.02 -8.61
CA ASN A 36 0.47 7.44 -9.80
C ASN A 36 -0.57 7.36 -10.95
N PRO A 37 -0.39 8.14 -12.03
CA PRO A 37 -1.38 8.16 -13.12
C PRO A 37 -1.43 6.88 -13.94
N ASP A 38 -0.40 6.03 -13.85
CA ASP A 38 -0.37 4.75 -14.56
C ASP A 38 -1.30 3.70 -13.93
N PHE A 39 -1.77 3.97 -12.72
CA PHE A 39 -2.67 3.09 -11.98
C PHE A 39 -3.92 3.87 -11.57
N PRO A 40 -4.88 4.06 -12.50
CA PRO A 40 -6.10 4.81 -12.19
C PRO A 40 -6.94 4.12 -11.12
N ASN A 41 -7.75 4.92 -10.42
CA ASN A 41 -8.68 4.46 -9.39
C ASN A 41 -8.03 3.83 -8.16
N ARG A 42 -6.77 4.14 -7.86
CA ARG A 42 -6.10 3.71 -6.64
C ARG A 42 -6.14 4.76 -5.54
N ALA A 43 -6.30 6.04 -5.89
CA ALA A 43 -6.21 7.15 -4.96
C ALA A 43 -7.23 8.25 -5.26
N ASN A 44 -8.46 7.87 -5.65
CA ASN A 44 -9.53 8.82 -5.99
C ASN A 44 -9.90 9.73 -4.81
N GLY A 45 -9.74 9.25 -3.58
CA GLY A 45 -10.03 10.01 -2.37
C GLY A 45 -8.92 10.97 -1.94
N ILE A 46 -7.79 10.98 -2.64
CA ILE A 46 -6.66 11.87 -2.35
C ILE A 46 -6.74 13.11 -3.23
N ILE A 47 -6.58 14.27 -2.61
CA ILE A 47 -6.49 15.54 -3.35
C ILE A 47 -5.01 15.76 -3.68
N PRO A 48 -4.62 15.75 -4.97
CA PRO A 48 -3.23 16.02 -5.37
C PRO A 48 -2.79 17.42 -4.97
N ASP A 49 -1.48 17.57 -4.75
CA ASP A 49 -0.85 18.86 -4.46
C ASP A 49 -1.30 19.53 -3.15
N LYS A 50 -1.84 18.72 -2.23
CA LYS A 50 -2.19 19.20 -0.89
C LYS A 50 -1.26 18.59 0.16
N ILE A 51 -0.98 19.37 1.19
CA ILE A 51 -0.28 18.90 2.38
C ILE A 51 -1.30 18.27 3.31
N TYR A 52 -0.97 17.08 3.80
CA TYR A 52 -1.77 16.30 4.74
C TYR A 52 -1.05 16.16 6.06
N VAL A 53 -1.81 15.88 7.10
CA VAL A 53 -1.31 15.39 8.40
C VAL A 53 -2.07 14.13 8.77
N ALA A 54 -1.49 13.31 9.64
CA ALA A 54 -2.07 12.04 10.08
C ALA A 54 -2.00 11.92 11.59
N ALA A 55 -2.90 11.12 12.17
CA ALA A 55 -2.87 10.84 13.60
C ALA A 55 -1.71 9.94 13.99
N ASP A 56 -1.41 8.92 13.17
CA ASP A 56 -0.30 7.99 13.39
C ASP A 56 0.15 7.37 12.07
N THR A 57 1.32 6.76 12.09
CA THR A 57 1.92 6.11 10.92
C THR A 57 2.48 4.73 11.30
N TYR A 58 2.50 3.85 10.30
CA TYR A 58 3.21 2.57 10.37
C TYR A 58 4.10 2.44 9.14
N ARG A 59 5.38 2.22 9.35
CA ARG A 59 6.36 2.14 8.26
C ARG A 59 7.05 0.79 8.26
N PHE A 60 7.22 0.23 7.07
CA PHE A 60 8.06 -0.94 6.89
C PHE A 60 8.75 -0.90 5.54
N ARG A 61 9.81 -1.68 5.40
CA ARG A 61 10.53 -1.83 4.15
C ARG A 61 10.02 -3.06 3.42
N ALA A 62 9.46 -2.87 2.23
CA ALA A 62 9.00 -3.98 1.39
C ALA A 62 10.16 -4.75 0.75
N GLY A 63 11.36 -4.15 0.73
CA GLY A 63 12.57 -4.75 0.21
C GLY A 63 13.03 -4.12 -1.10
N SER A 64 13.99 -4.75 -1.78
CA SER A 64 14.38 -4.34 -3.12
C SER A 64 13.21 -4.52 -4.09
N TYR A 65 13.24 -3.85 -5.23
CA TYR A 65 12.17 -4.01 -6.22
C TYR A 65 12.01 -5.46 -6.67
N SER A 66 13.11 -6.19 -6.81
CA SER A 66 13.06 -7.60 -7.20
C SER A 66 12.48 -8.48 -6.08
N SER A 67 12.84 -8.24 -4.81
CA SER A 67 12.27 -9.01 -3.70
C SER A 67 10.81 -8.69 -3.46
N TYR A 68 10.39 -7.43 -3.66
CA TYR A 68 8.99 -7.06 -3.60
C TYR A 68 8.18 -7.71 -4.73
N ASN A 69 8.72 -7.73 -5.96
CA ASN A 69 8.07 -8.41 -7.07
C ASN A 69 7.93 -9.92 -6.81
N TYR A 70 8.95 -10.54 -6.24
CA TYR A 70 8.88 -11.95 -5.83
C TYR A 70 7.79 -12.17 -4.77
N PHE A 71 7.71 -11.27 -3.78
CA PHE A 71 6.64 -11.29 -2.78
C PHE A 71 5.26 -11.23 -3.44
N ARG A 72 5.05 -10.32 -4.42
CA ARG A 72 3.76 -10.18 -5.11
C ARG A 72 3.40 -11.41 -5.93
N GLU A 73 4.38 -12.08 -6.54
CA GLU A 73 4.14 -13.35 -7.24
C GLU A 73 3.59 -14.40 -6.29
N ARG A 74 4.16 -14.52 -5.10
CA ARG A 74 3.69 -15.46 -4.09
C ARG A 74 2.35 -15.02 -3.50
N LEU A 75 2.17 -13.72 -3.29
CA LEU A 75 0.90 -13.18 -2.82
C LEU A 75 -0.24 -13.47 -3.80
N ALA A 76 0.02 -13.39 -5.09
CA ALA A 76 -0.96 -13.75 -6.11
C ALA A 76 -1.41 -15.20 -5.97
N LEU A 77 -0.48 -16.13 -5.75
CA LEU A 77 -0.82 -17.53 -5.53
C LEU A 77 -1.67 -17.72 -4.27
N VAL A 78 -1.30 -17.09 -3.17
CA VAL A 78 -2.04 -17.17 -1.91
C VAL A 78 -3.44 -16.56 -2.05
N ALA A 79 -3.58 -15.53 -2.89
CA ALA A 79 -4.87 -14.88 -3.17
C ALA A 79 -5.77 -15.71 -4.12
N GLY A 80 -5.27 -16.83 -4.66
CA GLY A 80 -6.05 -17.73 -5.51
C GLY A 80 -5.83 -17.56 -7.01
N TRP A 81 -4.92 -16.66 -7.43
CA TRP A 81 -4.54 -16.54 -8.84
C TRP A 81 -3.65 -17.73 -9.26
N GLU A 82 -3.74 -18.17 -10.51
CA GLU A 82 -2.84 -19.20 -11.03
C GLU A 82 -1.41 -18.72 -11.14
N ASN A 83 -1.25 -17.43 -11.49
CA ASN A 83 0.03 -16.74 -11.55
C ASN A 83 -0.23 -15.23 -11.52
N ILE A 84 0.85 -14.44 -11.41
CA ILE A 84 0.73 -12.98 -11.34
C ILE A 84 0.21 -12.38 -12.66
N GLN A 85 0.49 -12.99 -13.80
CA GLN A 85 0.02 -12.52 -15.10
C GLN A 85 -1.52 -12.60 -15.21
N GLU A 86 -2.11 -13.63 -14.65
CA GLU A 86 -3.58 -13.74 -14.59
C GLU A 86 -4.17 -12.56 -13.82
N CYS A 87 -3.56 -12.22 -12.70
CA CYS A 87 -3.97 -11.05 -11.92
C CYS A 87 -3.79 -9.76 -12.70
N TRP A 88 -2.65 -9.56 -13.35
CA TRP A 88 -2.37 -8.35 -14.14
C TRP A 88 -3.33 -8.17 -15.31
N ASN A 89 -3.81 -9.26 -15.91
CA ASN A 89 -4.74 -9.22 -17.03
C ASN A 89 -6.21 -9.09 -16.59
N ALA A 90 -6.48 -9.23 -15.29
CA ALA A 90 -7.81 -9.04 -14.73
C ALA A 90 -8.10 -7.55 -14.48
N ASN A 91 -9.37 -7.24 -14.23
CA ASN A 91 -9.82 -5.89 -13.89
C ASN A 91 -10.21 -5.75 -12.42
N SER A 92 -10.32 -6.86 -11.70
CA SER A 92 -10.69 -6.90 -10.30
C SER A 92 -10.40 -8.28 -9.74
N GLY A 93 -10.45 -8.41 -8.43
CA GLY A 93 -10.30 -9.69 -7.74
C GLY A 93 -9.56 -9.54 -6.41
N CYS A 94 -9.27 -10.67 -5.79
CA CYS A 94 -8.63 -10.71 -4.47
C CYS A 94 -7.24 -10.07 -4.53
N LEU A 95 -7.03 -9.02 -3.77
CA LEU A 95 -5.79 -8.25 -3.68
C LEU A 95 -5.33 -7.65 -5.02
N TRP A 96 -6.24 -7.54 -6.00
CA TRP A 96 -5.89 -7.06 -7.34
C TRP A 96 -5.26 -5.67 -7.30
N GLU A 97 -5.82 -4.74 -6.54
CA GLU A 97 -5.35 -3.35 -6.49
C GLU A 97 -3.95 -3.20 -5.91
N LEU A 98 -3.49 -4.18 -5.14
CA LEU A 98 -2.14 -4.21 -4.59
C LEU A 98 -1.18 -4.96 -5.52
N ILE A 99 -1.56 -6.14 -5.98
CA ILE A 99 -0.72 -6.98 -6.85
C ILE A 99 -0.48 -6.30 -8.20
N ASN A 100 -1.51 -5.65 -8.75
CA ASN A 100 -1.43 -4.86 -9.99
C ASN A 100 -1.23 -3.39 -9.66
N PHE A 101 -0.09 -3.06 -9.05
CA PHE A 101 0.28 -1.70 -8.69
C PHE A 101 1.76 -1.46 -8.92
N SER A 102 2.20 -0.23 -8.78
CA SER A 102 3.62 0.14 -8.93
C SER A 102 4.51 -0.60 -7.92
N ASP A 103 5.70 -0.94 -8.34
CA ASP A 103 6.76 -1.44 -7.47
C ASP A 103 7.69 -0.32 -6.97
N ARG A 104 7.37 0.93 -7.27
CA ARG A 104 8.21 2.10 -6.96
C ARG A 104 7.47 3.15 -6.15
N GLU A 105 6.52 3.83 -6.77
CA GLU A 105 5.87 4.99 -6.18
C GLU A 105 4.36 4.98 -6.44
N GLY A 106 3.60 5.58 -5.53
CA GLY A 106 2.18 5.75 -5.67
C GLY A 106 1.47 5.80 -4.33
N THR A 107 0.17 5.93 -4.39
CA THR A 107 -0.69 6.01 -3.21
C THR A 107 -1.92 5.14 -3.37
N LEU A 108 -2.29 4.44 -2.30
CA LEU A 108 -3.56 3.73 -2.18
C LEU A 108 -4.41 4.48 -1.15
N ASP A 109 -5.63 4.89 -1.54
CA ASP A 109 -6.52 5.65 -0.67
C ASP A 109 -7.25 4.77 0.35
N THR A 110 -8.07 5.40 1.20
CA THR A 110 -8.82 4.72 2.26
C THR A 110 -9.72 3.61 1.71
N GLU A 111 -10.48 3.91 0.68
CA GLU A 111 -11.45 2.96 0.11
C GLU A 111 -10.77 1.73 -0.46
N VAL A 112 -9.68 1.93 -1.21
CA VAL A 112 -8.87 0.83 -1.75
C VAL A 112 -8.26 0.01 -0.61
N CYS A 113 -7.73 0.66 0.42
CA CYS A 113 -7.16 -0.04 1.59
C CYS A 113 -8.21 -0.83 2.36
N GLN A 114 -9.42 -0.33 2.49
CA GLN A 114 -10.54 -1.06 3.11
C GLN A 114 -10.88 -2.32 2.32
N LYS A 115 -10.92 -2.22 1.00
CA LYS A 115 -11.17 -3.39 0.13
C LYS A 115 -10.04 -4.41 0.26
N LEU A 116 -8.78 -3.95 0.21
CA LEU A 116 -7.62 -4.82 0.35
C LEU A 116 -7.55 -5.50 1.73
N LEU A 117 -7.94 -4.79 2.78
CA LEU A 117 -7.99 -5.38 4.12
C LEU A 117 -8.99 -6.53 4.19
N LYS A 118 -10.17 -6.37 3.61
CA LYS A 118 -11.15 -7.46 3.52
C LYS A 118 -10.59 -8.65 2.75
N ASP A 119 -9.92 -8.38 1.64
CA ASP A 119 -9.32 -9.43 0.81
C ASP A 119 -8.26 -10.22 1.59
N ILE A 120 -7.32 -9.52 2.23
CA ILE A 120 -6.22 -10.17 2.92
C ILE A 120 -6.70 -10.95 4.15
N GLN A 121 -7.72 -10.43 4.84
CA GLN A 121 -8.34 -11.12 5.97
C GLN A 121 -9.15 -12.35 5.55
N SER A 122 -9.60 -12.41 4.30
CA SER A 122 -10.32 -13.58 3.77
C SER A 122 -9.39 -14.74 3.44
N ILE A 123 -8.10 -14.49 3.34
CA ILE A 123 -7.11 -15.52 3.05
C ILE A 123 -6.92 -16.37 4.29
N LYS A 124 -7.43 -17.61 4.23
CA LYS A 124 -7.26 -18.58 5.30
C LYS A 124 -5.85 -19.16 5.21
N THR A 125 -5.20 -19.18 6.36
CA THR A 125 -3.84 -19.68 6.54
C THR A 125 -3.68 -21.12 6.10
N PRO A 126 -2.48 -21.51 6.00
CA PRO A 126 -1.63 -21.52 4.85
C PRO A 126 -1.89 -22.70 4.02
N THR A 127 -1.79 -22.44 2.80
CA THR A 127 -1.99 -23.44 1.79
C THR A 127 -0.66 -24.17 1.55
N SER A 128 -0.73 -25.34 0.93
CA SER A 128 0.43 -26.01 0.38
C SER A 128 1.19 -25.18 -0.67
N ILE A 129 0.66 -24.01 -1.05
CA ILE A 129 1.22 -23.12 -2.07
C ILE A 129 2.39 -22.30 -1.55
N VAL A 130 2.27 -21.78 -0.31
CA VAL A 130 3.35 -21.10 0.40
C VAL A 130 3.48 -21.78 1.76
N SER A 131 4.66 -22.34 2.03
CA SER A 131 4.92 -23.06 3.28
C SER A 131 4.74 -22.13 4.49
N GLN A 132 4.16 -22.68 5.58
CA GLN A 132 4.13 -22.03 6.88
C GLN A 132 5.51 -21.65 7.39
N ASP A 133 6.54 -22.39 6.96
CA ASP A 133 7.92 -22.20 7.37
C ASP A 133 8.62 -21.08 6.58
N ASP A 134 7.95 -20.48 5.60
CA ASP A 134 8.49 -19.31 4.88
C ASP A 134 8.30 -18.03 5.71
N GLU A 135 9.18 -17.86 6.68
CA GLU A 135 9.12 -16.73 7.61
C GLU A 135 9.24 -15.37 6.89
N CYS A 136 10.05 -15.29 5.85
CA CYS A 136 10.23 -14.04 5.10
C CYS A 136 8.93 -13.59 4.45
N PHE A 137 8.22 -14.50 3.79
CA PHE A 137 6.93 -14.19 3.16
C PHE A 137 5.90 -13.78 4.21
N TRP A 138 5.73 -14.60 5.27
CA TRP A 138 4.70 -14.35 6.27
C TRP A 138 4.98 -13.12 7.12
N SER A 139 6.25 -12.78 7.34
CA SER A 139 6.62 -11.51 7.99
C SER A 139 6.16 -10.31 7.17
N LYS A 140 6.41 -10.30 5.86
CA LYS A 140 5.94 -9.24 4.96
C LYS A 140 4.43 -9.24 4.82
N PHE A 141 3.81 -10.40 4.75
CA PHE A 141 2.36 -10.54 4.74
C PHE A 141 1.74 -9.86 5.97
N ASN A 142 2.29 -10.10 7.16
CA ASN A 142 1.82 -9.49 8.40
C ASN A 142 2.07 -7.99 8.45
N ASP A 143 3.19 -7.49 7.90
CA ASP A 143 3.43 -6.06 7.74
C ASP A 143 2.34 -5.41 6.89
N TRP A 144 1.95 -6.05 5.79
CA TRP A 144 0.88 -5.56 4.93
C TRP A 144 -0.49 -5.57 5.63
N VAL A 145 -0.80 -6.61 6.39
CA VAL A 145 -2.04 -6.65 7.20
C VAL A 145 -2.09 -5.44 8.12
N LYS A 146 -1.01 -5.19 8.85
CA LYS A 146 -0.94 -4.07 9.78
C LYS A 146 -1.04 -2.71 9.07
N ALA A 147 -0.34 -2.55 7.95
CA ALA A 147 -0.43 -1.33 7.15
C ALA A 147 -1.85 -1.07 6.65
N LEU A 148 -2.53 -2.10 6.19
CA LEU A 148 -3.92 -1.99 5.71
C LEU A 148 -4.88 -1.67 6.85
N GLU A 149 -4.66 -2.20 8.06
CA GLU A 149 -5.43 -1.84 9.24
C GLU A 149 -5.31 -0.33 9.56
N PHE A 150 -4.09 0.20 9.54
CA PHE A 150 -3.85 1.65 9.71
C PHE A 150 -4.59 2.45 8.64
N ALA A 151 -4.36 2.14 7.38
CA ALA A 151 -4.85 2.94 6.26
C ALA A 151 -6.36 2.84 6.05
N SER A 152 -7.00 1.78 6.51
CA SER A 152 -8.45 1.62 6.40
C SER A 152 -9.24 2.51 7.37
N ASP A 153 -8.57 3.09 8.36
CA ASP A 153 -9.15 4.06 9.29
C ASP A 153 -8.92 5.49 8.78
N ASN A 154 -9.66 5.86 7.73
CA ASN A 154 -9.57 7.16 7.07
C ASN A 154 -8.12 7.55 6.73
N GLY A 155 -7.38 6.61 6.21
CA GLY A 155 -5.96 6.77 5.94
C GLY A 155 -5.57 6.55 4.50
N ALA A 156 -4.31 6.22 4.29
CA ALA A 156 -3.75 5.90 2.98
C ALA A 156 -2.41 5.17 3.15
N ILE A 157 -1.96 4.53 2.08
CA ILE A 157 -0.62 3.93 2.01
C ILE A 157 0.17 4.63 0.91
N SER A 158 1.38 5.06 1.26
CA SER A 158 2.33 5.67 0.33
C SER A 158 3.46 4.70 0.03
N PHE A 159 3.75 4.53 -1.25
CA PHE A 159 4.89 3.77 -1.77
C PHE A 159 6.00 4.77 -2.11
N ARG A 160 7.20 4.59 -1.55
CA ARG A 160 8.33 5.51 -1.72
C ARG A 160 9.66 4.81 -1.98
#